data_6b0fff9347887a02955ea6761329192f
#
_entry.id   6b0fff9347887a02955ea6761329192f
#
_cell.length_a   1.000
_cell.length_b   1.000
_cell.length_c   1.000
_cell.angle_alpha   90.00
_cell.angle_beta   90.00
_cell.angle_gamma   90.00
#
_symmetry.space_group_name_H-M   'P 1'
#
loop_
_entity.id
_entity.type
_entity.pdbx_description
1 polymer ?
#
loop_
_entity_poly.entity_id
_entity_poly.type
_entity_poly.pdbx_seq_one_letter_code
_entity_poly.pdbx_strand_id
1 'polypeptide(L)'
;MAACGSLSSRIVCGSRTACSTLTPFIRSAAASHRNPDTKNSSTHRLANAGPRRDLRGSGLHRLYRTSSLGISGPSSDFASGVEEKTPALVLSDAQRRTIYALSTPPGKAGVAVIRVSGPDALEVWRGLVKTRGEGKGKAKACEPEPWKMHRCEIVHPGSGDVLDDGLAVFFKGPRSFTTEDVLELHVHSGRAIISSVLNAISLFPFCRPAERGEFTRRAFEGGRLDLTQVEGLRDLIDAETETQRKLALRTAGGSTRARLEELRNETIQCLALVEALIDFGEGEEIEEGVFEQARARVLKLHDTIRHHLSDNRRGEIMRSGVRLAIFGPPNAGKSSLLNFLAQREAAIVTPVPGTTRDILELSLDIGGLPVIVADTAGLRKTDDIVESIGVDRAKQLVESSDVSLCVLSASDVLVRSQGGDWDLRLPSTVAPLVKDDTFILLNKTDLLPPSALAQLPSGTTWAVSLSTGHGTQAFMDSFARALHNRYSLLAENGLEADEPLITHARHRAHLENALEFLEAFLETPPEDVVFAAEELRYAAQAIGKISGVIDVEDVLDAVFRDFCIGK
;
A
#
# COMPACT_ATOMS: atom_id res chain seq x y z
N MET A 1 -22.29 15.55 -55.29
CA MET A 1 -22.16 17.00 -55.57
C MET A 1 -21.25 17.57 -54.50
N ALA A 2 -20.07 17.88 -54.93
CA ALA A 2 -19.25 19.08 -54.79
C ALA A 2 -18.87 19.39 -53.34
N ALA A 3 -17.70 19.57 -52.97
CA ALA A 3 -16.38 19.87 -53.49
C ALA A 3 -15.64 20.64 -52.38
N CYS A 4 -14.41 20.24 -52.17
CA CYS A 4 -13.22 21.08 -52.12
C CYS A 4 -13.00 22.07 -50.98
N GLY A 5 -11.79 22.00 -50.44
CA GLY A 5 -11.06 23.15 -49.91
C GLY A 5 -9.90 22.80 -48.98
N SER A 6 -8.76 22.43 -49.56
CA SER A 6 -7.42 22.45 -48.99
C SER A 6 -6.97 23.87 -48.63
N LEU A 7 -6.19 24.07 -47.60
CA LEU A 7 -5.15 25.13 -47.58
C LEU A 7 -4.04 24.78 -46.61
N SER A 8 -2.91 24.46 -47.19
CA SER A 8 -1.58 24.46 -46.58
C SER A 8 -1.08 25.90 -46.40
N SER A 9 -0.36 26.16 -45.35
CA SER A 9 0.65 27.21 -45.35
C SER A 9 1.87 26.82 -44.49
N ARG A 10 2.94 26.56 -45.23
CA ARG A 10 4.34 26.60 -44.79
C ARG A 10 4.70 28.03 -44.40
N ILE A 11 5.44 28.21 -43.32
CA ILE A 11 6.40 29.31 -43.20
C ILE A 11 7.72 28.75 -42.75
N VAL A 12 8.74 29.11 -43.50
CA VAL A 12 10.15 28.76 -43.45
C VAL A 12 10.94 29.96 -42.91
N CYS A 13 12.11 29.69 -42.39
CA CYS A 13 13.28 30.57 -42.19
C CYS A 13 13.34 31.39 -40.88
N GLY A 14 14.44 31.47 -40.22
CA GLY A 14 15.83 31.16 -40.52
C GLY A 14 16.75 31.77 -39.45
N SER A 15 17.94 31.19 -39.46
CA SER A 15 19.29 31.72 -39.19
C SER A 15 19.68 32.11 -37.74
N ARG A 16 20.66 31.34 -37.21
CA ARG A 16 22.12 31.64 -37.07
C ARG A 16 22.47 32.69 -36.03
N THR A 17 23.27 32.34 -35.06
CA THR A 17 24.75 32.45 -34.85
C THR A 17 25.03 32.08 -33.40
N ALA A 18 25.84 31.19 -33.05
CA ALA A 18 27.27 31.04 -33.04
C ALA A 18 27.95 31.54 -31.76
N CYS A 19 28.79 30.69 -31.22
CA CYS A 19 30.06 30.90 -30.48
C CYS A 19 29.94 31.26 -29.00
N SER A 20 30.63 30.71 -28.05
CA SER A 20 31.94 30.00 -27.99
C SER A 20 32.19 29.51 -26.58
N THR A 21 32.71 28.32 -26.44
CA THR A 21 33.92 27.92 -25.72
C THR A 21 34.12 28.33 -24.27
N LEU A 22 34.29 27.32 -23.40
CA LEU A 22 35.56 27.05 -22.68
C LEU A 22 35.37 25.92 -21.65
N THR A 23 35.91 24.76 -21.93
CA THR A 23 36.56 23.84 -20.98
C THR A 23 38.05 24.21 -20.98
N PRO A 24 38.92 23.72 -20.11
CA PRO A 24 38.95 22.50 -19.32
C PRO A 24 39.71 22.60 -17.95
N PHE A 25 39.97 21.48 -17.31
CA PHE A 25 41.15 20.94 -16.59
C PHE A 25 40.69 20.16 -15.34
N ILE A 26 40.74 18.83 -15.34
CA ILE A 26 41.78 17.79 -15.19
C ILE A 26 42.70 18.01 -13.97
N ARG A 27 42.69 17.03 -13.07
CA ARG A 27 43.71 16.13 -12.52
C ARG A 27 43.28 15.62 -11.15
N SER A 28 43.03 14.35 -10.95
CA SER A 28 43.93 13.20 -10.84
C SER A 28 45.03 13.36 -9.78
N ALA A 29 44.88 12.60 -8.70
CA ALA A 29 46.03 11.89 -8.09
C ALA A 29 45.53 10.80 -7.12
N ALA A 30 45.98 9.63 -7.42
CA ALA A 30 45.88 8.41 -6.62
C ALA A 30 47.12 8.28 -5.69
N ALA A 31 47.06 7.23 -4.87
CA ALA A 31 48.13 6.54 -4.13
C ALA A 31 48.11 6.85 -2.62
N SER A 32 47.81 5.90 -1.81
CA SER A 32 48.39 4.60 -1.43
C SER A 32 49.23 4.69 -0.15
N HIS A 33 48.96 3.74 0.69
CA HIS A 33 49.86 3.03 1.61
C HIS A 33 49.81 3.26 3.11
N ARG A 34 49.45 2.13 3.75
CA ARG A 34 50.10 1.46 4.91
C ARG A 34 49.78 1.93 6.33
N ASN A 35 49.16 0.98 7.02
CA ASN A 35 49.37 0.66 8.44
C ASN A 35 50.85 0.36 8.74
N PRO A 36 51.42 0.51 9.92
CA PRO A 36 51.14 -0.41 11.02
C PRO A 36 51.28 0.14 12.46
N ASP A 37 50.64 -0.63 13.38
CA ASP A 37 51.03 -0.97 14.76
C ASP A 37 51.86 0.03 15.59
N THR A 38 51.40 0.30 16.83
CA THR A 38 52.00 -0.15 18.08
C THR A 38 51.36 0.50 19.32
N LYS A 39 50.91 -0.35 20.19
CA LYS A 39 51.10 -0.48 21.65
C LYS A 39 51.43 0.76 22.51
N ASN A 40 50.77 0.74 23.64
CA ASN A 40 51.14 1.02 25.03
C ASN A 40 50.60 2.29 25.70
N SER A 41 49.77 2.02 26.66
CA SER A 41 49.96 2.08 28.15
C SER A 41 49.99 3.50 28.73
N SER A 42 49.14 3.69 29.63
CA SER A 42 49.30 4.00 31.08
C SER A 42 48.34 5.06 31.61
N THR A 43 47.55 4.61 32.50
CA THR A 43 47.26 5.19 33.82
C THR A 43 47.37 6.70 34.02
N HIS A 44 46.26 7.34 34.45
CA HIS A 44 46.25 8.14 35.67
C HIS A 44 44.84 8.32 36.23
N ARG A 45 44.71 7.84 37.49
CA ARG A 45 43.66 8.22 38.43
C ARG A 45 43.82 9.69 38.79
N LEU A 46 42.72 10.38 39.00
CA LEU A 46 42.58 11.26 40.16
C LEU A 46 41.11 11.48 40.50
N ALA A 47 40.84 11.27 41.77
CA ALA A 47 39.60 11.46 42.49
C ALA A 47 39.41 12.96 42.88
N ASN A 48 38.13 13.32 43.09
CA ASN A 48 37.65 14.21 44.18
C ASN A 48 36.13 14.28 44.06
N ALA A 49 35.38 13.78 44.98
CA ALA A 49 34.98 14.12 46.33
C ALA A 49 34.05 15.35 46.40
N GLY A 50 32.76 15.08 46.55
CA GLY A 50 31.62 15.50 47.32
C GLY A 50 31.35 17.03 47.52
N PRO A 51 30.24 17.45 48.19
CA PRO A 51 29.42 16.71 49.13
C PRO A 51 27.88 16.81 48.98
N ARG A 52 27.22 15.94 49.72
CA ARG A 52 25.79 15.83 50.01
C ARG A 52 25.21 17.09 50.71
N ARG A 53 23.94 17.38 50.45
CA ARG A 53 23.05 18.01 51.43
C ARG A 53 21.68 17.35 51.39
N ASP A 54 21.40 16.64 52.47
CA ASP A 54 20.07 16.26 52.94
C ASP A 54 19.27 17.50 53.35
N LEU A 55 17.99 17.52 53.05
CA LEU A 55 17.01 18.19 53.91
C LEU A 55 15.72 17.36 53.93
N ARG A 56 15.47 16.78 55.12
CA ARG A 56 14.21 16.21 55.60
C ARG A 56 13.24 17.33 56.00
N GLY A 57 11.95 17.02 55.91
CA GLY A 57 10.88 17.75 56.58
C GLY A 57 9.54 17.34 55.99
N SER A 58 8.94 16.29 56.50
CA SER A 58 7.84 16.20 57.50
C SER A 58 6.59 17.05 57.15
N GLY A 59 5.50 16.39 56.71
CA GLY A 59 4.33 16.09 57.51
C GLY A 59 3.16 17.05 57.27
N LEU A 60 2.02 16.54 56.89
CA LEU A 60 0.78 16.61 57.68
C LEU A 60 -0.47 16.34 56.83
N HIS A 61 -1.20 15.38 57.30
CA HIS A 61 -2.60 15.10 56.99
C HIS A 61 -3.51 16.33 57.13
N ARG A 62 -4.51 16.46 56.25
CA ARG A 62 -5.86 16.81 56.70
C ARG A 62 -6.94 16.39 55.71
N LEU A 63 -7.78 15.51 56.16
CA LEU A 63 -9.15 15.25 55.72
C LEU A 63 -10.01 16.51 55.97
N TYR A 64 -10.85 16.88 54.97
CA TYR A 64 -12.12 17.50 55.30
C TYR A 64 -13.20 17.03 54.30
N ARG A 65 -14.16 16.39 54.89
CA ARG A 65 -15.50 16.14 54.35
C ARG A 65 -16.37 17.30 54.83
N THR A 66 -17.14 17.95 53.93
CA THR A 66 -18.49 18.44 54.31
C THR A 66 -19.27 18.79 53.03
N SER A 67 -20.49 18.39 53.09
CA SER A 67 -21.63 18.63 52.22
C SER A 67 -22.14 20.09 52.36
N SER A 68 -22.69 20.68 51.29
CA SER A 68 -24.08 21.12 51.17
C SER A 68 -24.27 22.33 50.25
N LEU A 69 -25.23 22.20 49.35
CA LEU A 69 -26.29 23.16 48.95
C LEU A 69 -25.91 24.61 48.54
N GLY A 70 -26.31 24.95 47.28
CA GLY A 70 -26.91 26.27 47.10
C GLY A 70 -26.60 26.98 45.77
N ILE A 71 -27.49 26.85 44.79
CA ILE A 71 -28.12 27.93 43.99
C ILE A 71 -27.24 28.76 43.01
N SER A 72 -27.57 28.59 41.73
CA SER A 72 -27.81 29.56 40.63
C SER A 72 -26.75 30.55 40.18
N GLY A 73 -26.48 30.48 38.87
CA GLY A 73 -26.11 31.57 37.99
C GLY A 73 -25.33 31.08 36.76
N PRO A 74 -25.68 31.48 35.55
CA PRO A 74 -25.10 30.93 34.32
C PRO A 74 -23.78 31.64 33.98
N SER A 75 -22.75 30.85 33.75
CA SER A 75 -21.53 31.33 33.12
C SER A 75 -21.15 30.40 31.96
N SER A 76 -21.11 30.99 30.83
CA SER A 76 -20.47 30.61 29.58
C SER A 76 -19.27 29.66 29.73
N ASP A 77 -19.42 28.42 29.27
CA ASP A 77 -18.32 27.57 28.81
C ASP A 77 -18.81 26.71 27.65
N PHE A 78 -18.83 27.31 26.45
CA PHE A 78 -18.86 26.59 25.20
C PHE A 78 -17.41 26.42 24.72
N ALA A 79 -16.77 25.34 25.12
CA ALA A 79 -15.67 24.72 24.41
C ALA A 79 -15.30 23.40 25.10
N SER A 80 -16.06 22.36 24.89
CA SER A 80 -15.61 21.00 25.12
C SER A 80 -15.98 20.22 23.87
N GLY A 81 -14.95 19.88 23.09
CA GLY A 81 -15.06 19.00 21.96
C GLY A 81 -15.79 17.72 22.37
N VAL A 82 -16.87 17.44 21.72
CA VAL A 82 -17.53 16.15 21.77
C VAL A 82 -16.56 15.19 21.06
N GLU A 83 -15.76 14.47 21.84
CA GLU A 83 -15.22 13.20 21.37
C GLU A 83 -16.42 12.32 21.08
N GLU A 84 -16.86 12.25 19.83
CA GLU A 84 -17.76 11.22 19.33
C GLU A 84 -17.09 9.86 19.58
N LYS A 85 -17.37 9.27 20.73
CA LYS A 85 -17.06 7.87 20.98
C LYS A 85 -17.90 7.09 19.98
N THR A 86 -17.25 6.57 18.95
CA THR A 86 -17.79 5.49 18.11
C THR A 86 -18.53 4.51 19.03
N PRO A 87 -19.80 4.16 18.74
CA PRO A 87 -20.53 3.21 19.57
C PRO A 87 -19.71 1.92 19.62
N ALA A 88 -19.27 1.55 20.83
CA ALA A 88 -18.52 0.32 21.03
C ALA A 88 -19.43 -0.83 20.57
N LEU A 89 -19.04 -1.50 19.48
CA LEU A 89 -19.68 -2.71 18.99
C LEU A 89 -19.88 -3.66 20.17
N VAL A 90 -21.11 -4.09 20.39
CA VAL A 90 -21.43 -5.05 21.46
C VAL A 90 -20.92 -6.40 21.02
N LEU A 91 -19.66 -6.69 21.35
CA LEU A 91 -19.01 -7.96 21.06
C LEU A 91 -19.70 -9.10 21.84
N SER A 92 -19.96 -10.21 21.17
CA SER A 92 -20.41 -11.45 21.83
C SER A 92 -19.35 -12.01 22.76
N ASP A 93 -19.74 -12.84 23.74
CA ASP A 93 -18.78 -13.50 24.62
C ASP A 93 -17.73 -14.34 23.87
N ALA A 94 -18.13 -14.90 22.72
CA ALA A 94 -17.21 -15.64 21.84
C ALA A 94 -16.15 -14.72 21.20
N GLN A 95 -16.51 -13.50 20.84
CA GLN A 95 -15.62 -12.49 20.28
C GLN A 95 -14.64 -11.92 21.34
N ARG A 96 -15.03 -11.92 22.61
CA ARG A 96 -14.20 -11.45 23.74
C ARG A 96 -13.18 -12.46 24.23
N ARG A 97 -13.21 -13.72 23.76
CA ARG A 97 -12.25 -14.76 24.19
C ARG A 97 -10.84 -14.42 23.77
N THR A 98 -9.88 -14.92 24.56
CA THR A 98 -8.46 -14.87 24.20
C THR A 98 -8.20 -15.73 22.96
N ILE A 99 -7.57 -15.14 21.97
CA ILE A 99 -7.26 -15.79 20.68
C ILE A 99 -5.77 -16.08 20.55
N TYR A 100 -5.42 -17.10 19.78
CA TYR A 100 -4.04 -17.41 19.48
C TYR A 100 -3.85 -17.93 18.06
N ALA A 101 -2.69 -17.62 17.46
CA ALA A 101 -2.30 -18.16 16.17
C ALA A 101 -0.78 -18.08 15.94
N LEU A 102 -0.31 -18.83 14.94
CA LEU A 102 1.01 -18.65 14.34
C LEU A 102 0.98 -17.37 13.49
N SER A 103 1.82 -16.39 13.81
CA SER A 103 1.89 -15.08 13.13
C SER A 103 2.93 -15.03 12.00
N THR A 104 3.89 -15.96 11.99
CA THR A 104 4.86 -16.10 10.90
C THR A 104 4.37 -17.08 9.84
N PRO A 105 4.79 -16.95 8.57
CA PRO A 105 4.46 -17.92 7.54
C PRO A 105 4.88 -19.35 7.95
N PRO A 106 4.10 -20.39 7.59
CA PRO A 106 4.48 -21.75 7.87
C PRO A 106 5.70 -22.15 7.04
N GLY A 107 6.69 -22.81 7.68
CA GLY A 107 7.91 -23.25 7.00
C GLY A 107 9.02 -23.55 7.99
N LYS A 108 10.18 -24.01 7.48
CA LYS A 108 11.39 -24.23 8.27
C LYS A 108 12.20 -22.95 8.33
N ALA A 109 12.29 -22.34 9.49
CA ALA A 109 13.10 -21.14 9.76
C ALA A 109 13.73 -21.23 11.15
N GLY A 110 14.63 -20.31 11.49
CA GLY A 110 15.22 -20.24 12.82
C GLY A 110 14.22 -19.85 13.90
N VAL A 111 13.21 -19.04 13.57
CA VAL A 111 12.22 -18.49 14.52
C VAL A 111 10.82 -18.53 13.92
N ALA A 112 9.85 -18.87 14.76
CA ALA A 112 8.42 -18.69 14.54
C ALA A 112 7.83 -17.88 15.69
N VAL A 113 6.84 -17.02 15.39
CA VAL A 113 6.14 -16.22 16.39
C VAL A 113 4.71 -16.74 16.53
N ILE A 114 4.34 -17.14 17.75
CA ILE A 114 2.97 -17.47 18.13
C ILE A 114 2.44 -16.32 18.96
N ARG A 115 1.33 -15.72 18.51
CA ARG A 115 0.69 -14.59 19.18
C ARG A 115 -0.57 -15.03 19.91
N VAL A 116 -0.74 -14.50 21.10
CA VAL A 116 -1.94 -14.66 21.93
C VAL A 116 -2.45 -13.26 22.28
N SER A 117 -3.74 -12.98 22.11
CA SER A 117 -4.35 -11.68 22.42
C SER A 117 -5.67 -11.86 23.13
N GLY A 118 -5.91 -11.06 24.15
CA GLY A 118 -7.16 -11.05 24.89
C GLY A 118 -6.96 -10.90 26.38
N PRO A 119 -8.08 -10.87 27.15
CA PRO A 119 -8.07 -10.59 28.58
C PRO A 119 -7.24 -11.59 29.39
N ASP A 120 -7.14 -12.83 28.93
CA ASP A 120 -6.47 -13.91 29.66
C ASP A 120 -5.05 -14.21 29.14
N ALA A 121 -4.46 -13.33 28.31
CA ALA A 121 -3.11 -13.51 27.78
C ALA A 121 -2.04 -13.64 28.88
N LEU A 122 -2.24 -12.99 30.03
CA LEU A 122 -1.37 -13.12 31.19
C LEU A 122 -1.46 -14.51 31.84
N GLU A 123 -2.65 -15.12 31.87
CA GLU A 123 -2.82 -16.50 32.40
C GLU A 123 -2.13 -17.51 31.50
N VAL A 124 -2.14 -17.30 30.18
CA VAL A 124 -1.36 -18.13 29.24
C VAL A 124 0.14 -17.99 29.52
N TRP A 125 0.63 -16.77 29.79
CA TRP A 125 2.01 -16.56 30.22
C TRP A 125 2.33 -17.38 31.47
N ARG A 126 1.52 -17.28 32.53
CA ARG A 126 1.72 -17.99 33.80
C ARG A 126 1.77 -19.50 33.65
N GLY A 127 0.99 -20.04 32.72
CA GLY A 127 0.89 -21.47 32.50
C GLY A 127 1.98 -22.06 31.59
N LEU A 128 2.50 -21.27 30.64
CA LEU A 128 3.43 -21.76 29.62
C LEU A 128 4.87 -21.26 29.78
N VAL A 129 5.09 -20.09 30.40
CA VAL A 129 6.40 -19.42 30.38
C VAL A 129 7.11 -19.59 31.72
N LYS A 130 8.31 -20.20 31.68
CA LYS A 130 9.21 -20.26 32.81
C LYS A 130 10.47 -19.49 32.52
N THR A 131 10.65 -18.34 33.16
CA THR A 131 11.83 -17.50 32.95
C THR A 131 13.02 -18.06 33.74
N ARG A 132 14.20 -18.08 33.10
CA ARG A 132 15.46 -18.41 33.80
C ARG A 132 15.95 -17.15 34.50
N GLY A 133 15.95 -17.16 35.86
CA GLY A 133 16.58 -16.09 36.65
C GLY A 133 18.08 -16.02 36.38
N GLU A 134 18.66 -14.82 36.57
CA GLU A 134 20.11 -14.60 36.53
C GLU A 134 20.79 -15.40 37.67
N GLY A 135 21.13 -16.67 37.40
CA GLY A 135 21.79 -17.58 38.32
C GLY A 135 21.45 -19.04 37.99
N LYS A 136 22.30 -19.99 38.42
CA LYS A 136 22.16 -21.44 38.17
C LYS A 136 20.92 -22.07 38.87
N GLY A 137 19.81 -21.34 38.95
CA GLY A 137 18.55 -21.79 39.56
C GLY A 137 17.57 -22.36 38.52
N LYS A 138 16.65 -23.23 39.02
CA LYS A 138 15.54 -23.75 38.22
C LYS A 138 14.67 -22.59 37.72
N ALA A 139 14.21 -22.69 36.45
CA ALA A 139 13.25 -21.74 35.88
C ALA A 139 12.02 -21.59 36.79
N LYS A 140 11.63 -20.35 37.09
CA LYS A 140 10.53 -20.01 37.97
C LYS A 140 9.46 -19.23 37.24
N ALA A 141 8.20 -19.52 37.55
CA ALA A 141 7.09 -18.69 37.05
C ALA A 141 7.29 -17.26 37.63
N CYS A 142 7.41 -16.28 36.72
CA CYS A 142 7.59 -14.88 37.07
C CYS A 142 6.61 -14.06 36.22
N GLU A 143 6.05 -13.02 36.82
CA GLU A 143 5.25 -12.03 36.10
C GLU A 143 6.13 -11.34 35.04
N PRO A 144 5.61 -11.13 33.81
CA PRO A 144 6.37 -10.45 32.79
C PRO A 144 6.55 -8.96 33.10
N GLU A 145 7.75 -8.44 32.88
CA GLU A 145 7.89 -6.99 32.70
C GLU A 145 7.35 -6.63 31.32
N PRO A 146 6.30 -5.79 31.21
CA PRO A 146 5.75 -5.42 29.91
C PRO A 146 6.81 -4.80 28.99
N TRP A 147 6.75 -5.13 27.69
CA TRP A 147 7.66 -4.62 26.64
C TRP A 147 9.11 -5.09 26.76
N LYS A 148 9.38 -6.05 27.64
CA LYS A 148 10.69 -6.66 27.78
C LYS A 148 10.69 -8.07 27.24
N MET A 149 11.70 -8.40 26.46
CA MET A 149 11.90 -9.75 25.96
C MET A 149 12.59 -10.60 27.02
N HIS A 150 12.00 -11.75 27.32
CA HIS A 150 12.48 -12.69 28.33
C HIS A 150 12.96 -13.97 27.66
N ARG A 151 14.18 -14.42 27.98
CA ARG A 151 14.59 -15.78 27.68
C ARG A 151 13.88 -16.74 28.62
N CYS A 152 13.24 -17.75 28.07
CA CYS A 152 12.38 -18.64 28.83
C CYS A 152 12.33 -20.06 28.26
N GLU A 153 11.97 -20.98 29.10
CA GLU A 153 11.49 -22.30 28.70
C GLU A 153 9.97 -22.24 28.52
N ILE A 154 9.50 -22.71 27.37
CA ILE A 154 8.08 -22.86 27.09
C ILE A 154 7.70 -24.28 27.49
N VAL A 155 6.75 -24.42 28.39
CA VAL A 155 6.42 -25.71 29.00
C VAL A 155 4.97 -26.10 28.75
N HIS A 156 4.72 -27.40 28.74
CA HIS A 156 3.37 -27.95 28.66
C HIS A 156 2.63 -27.73 29.99
N PRO A 157 1.43 -27.10 30.01
CA PRO A 157 0.75 -26.68 31.23
C PRO A 157 0.33 -27.84 32.15
N GLY A 158 0.08 -29.04 31.59
CA GLY A 158 -0.34 -30.22 32.35
C GLY A 158 0.81 -31.07 32.87
N SER A 159 1.81 -31.40 31.99
CA SER A 159 2.93 -32.26 32.35
C SER A 159 4.16 -31.52 32.87
N GLY A 160 4.30 -30.24 32.54
CA GLY A 160 5.48 -29.43 32.84
C GLY A 160 6.69 -29.73 31.97
N ASP A 161 6.55 -30.56 30.94
CA ASP A 161 7.60 -30.88 29.97
C ASP A 161 8.01 -29.64 29.19
N VAL A 162 9.32 -29.48 28.95
CA VAL A 162 9.84 -28.38 28.14
C VAL A 162 9.52 -28.66 26.66
N LEU A 163 8.78 -27.78 26.04
CA LEU A 163 8.43 -27.82 24.63
C LEU A 163 9.50 -27.13 23.77
N ASP A 164 10.05 -26.00 24.27
CA ASP A 164 11.12 -25.27 23.59
C ASP A 164 11.87 -24.35 24.56
N ASP A 165 13.11 -23.95 24.23
CA ASP A 165 13.88 -22.89 24.88
C ASP A 165 13.89 -21.68 23.94
N GLY A 166 13.09 -20.67 24.23
CA GLY A 166 12.83 -19.56 23.34
C GLY A 166 12.80 -18.20 24.04
N LEU A 167 12.09 -17.27 23.44
CA LEU A 167 11.87 -15.94 23.98
C LEU A 167 10.37 -15.68 24.11
N ALA A 168 9.99 -14.88 25.09
CA ALA A 168 8.62 -14.41 25.25
C ALA A 168 8.61 -12.91 25.56
N VAL A 169 7.61 -12.23 25.03
CA VAL A 169 7.36 -10.82 25.32
C VAL A 169 5.87 -10.60 25.60
N PHE A 170 5.59 -9.76 26.59
CA PHE A 170 4.24 -9.40 26.98
C PHE A 170 4.00 -7.91 26.71
N PHE A 171 2.97 -7.60 25.98
CA PHE A 171 2.54 -6.24 25.67
C PHE A 171 1.26 -5.94 26.44
N LYS A 172 1.35 -5.05 27.41
CA LYS A 172 0.21 -4.65 28.21
C LYS A 172 -0.69 -3.70 27.43
N GLY A 173 -1.97 -4.02 27.36
CA GLY A 173 -2.98 -3.11 26.83
C GLY A 173 -3.09 -1.78 27.59
N PRO A 174 -3.51 -0.68 26.94
CA PRO A 174 -3.92 -0.57 25.53
C PRO A 174 -2.74 -0.37 24.54
N ARG A 175 -1.49 -0.34 24.98
CA ARG A 175 -0.31 -0.11 24.15
C ARG A 175 0.18 -1.36 23.41
N SER A 176 -0.72 -2.26 23.02
CA SER A 176 -0.43 -3.47 22.24
C SER A 176 -0.92 -3.33 20.81
N PHE A 177 -0.73 -4.34 19.97
CA PHE A 177 -1.23 -4.31 18.59
C PHE A 177 -2.76 -4.31 18.53
N THR A 178 -3.42 -5.11 19.35
CA THR A 178 -4.89 -5.27 19.38
C THR A 178 -5.57 -4.36 20.41
N THR A 179 -4.81 -3.51 21.12
CA THR A 179 -5.23 -2.76 22.31
C THR A 179 -5.54 -3.62 23.54
N GLU A 180 -5.56 -4.93 23.41
CA GLU A 180 -5.70 -5.89 24.51
C GLU A 180 -4.33 -6.28 25.08
N ASP A 181 -4.30 -7.12 26.12
CA ASP A 181 -3.08 -7.78 26.56
C ASP A 181 -2.62 -8.77 25.49
N VAL A 182 -1.34 -8.70 25.07
CA VAL A 182 -0.78 -9.55 24.04
C VAL A 182 0.47 -10.26 24.53
N LEU A 183 0.55 -11.58 24.31
CA LEU A 183 1.73 -12.40 24.50
C LEU A 183 2.26 -12.86 23.15
N GLU A 184 3.56 -12.67 22.89
CA GLU A 184 4.26 -13.28 21.78
C GLU A 184 5.30 -14.28 22.28
N LEU A 185 5.22 -15.50 21.76
CA LEU A 185 6.17 -16.58 21.98
C LEU A 185 7.02 -16.75 20.73
N HIS A 186 8.31 -16.53 20.88
CA HIS A 186 9.30 -16.71 19.81
C HIS A 186 9.96 -18.09 20.00
N VAL A 187 9.57 -19.03 19.18
CA VAL A 187 9.97 -20.44 19.25
C VAL A 187 10.76 -20.86 18.01
N HIS A 188 11.43 -22.00 18.04
CA HIS A 188 12.02 -22.56 16.83
C HIS A 188 10.94 -22.99 15.83
N SER A 189 11.14 -22.67 14.53
CA SER A 189 10.17 -22.89 13.47
C SER A 189 10.12 -24.33 12.97
N GLY A 190 10.15 -25.31 13.89
CA GLY A 190 9.91 -26.71 13.59
C GLY A 190 8.42 -27.04 13.63
N ARG A 191 7.90 -27.79 12.65
CA ARG A 191 6.48 -28.17 12.61
C ARG A 191 6.02 -28.85 13.92
N ALA A 192 6.87 -29.72 14.49
CA ALA A 192 6.57 -30.38 15.76
C ALA A 192 6.46 -29.40 16.92
N ILE A 193 7.41 -28.43 17.02
CA ILE A 193 7.44 -27.43 18.08
C ILE A 193 6.20 -26.53 17.99
N ILE A 194 5.94 -25.97 16.80
CA ILE A 194 4.77 -25.11 16.56
C ILE A 194 3.48 -25.86 16.96
N SER A 195 3.30 -27.10 16.50
CA SER A 195 2.11 -27.90 16.82
C SER A 195 2.01 -28.18 18.33
N SER A 196 3.13 -28.50 19.00
CA SER A 196 3.13 -28.76 20.44
C SER A 196 2.76 -27.52 21.26
N VAL A 197 3.28 -26.34 20.89
CA VAL A 197 2.96 -25.08 21.57
C VAL A 197 1.52 -24.67 21.32
N LEU A 198 1.02 -24.75 20.08
CA LEU A 198 -0.40 -24.45 19.77
C LEU A 198 -1.34 -25.40 20.51
N ASN A 199 -1.01 -26.70 20.58
CA ASN A 199 -1.77 -27.69 21.35
C ASN A 199 -1.73 -27.37 22.85
N ALA A 200 -0.59 -26.93 23.39
CA ALA A 200 -0.48 -26.53 24.79
C ALA A 200 -1.37 -25.32 25.12
N ILE A 201 -1.45 -24.34 24.21
CA ILE A 201 -2.35 -23.17 24.36
C ILE A 201 -3.82 -23.62 24.27
N SER A 202 -4.17 -24.58 23.44
CA SER A 202 -5.55 -25.07 23.31
C SER A 202 -6.11 -25.75 24.55
N LEU A 203 -5.24 -26.13 25.50
CA LEU A 203 -5.65 -26.69 26.79
C LEU A 203 -6.26 -25.64 27.75
N PHE A 204 -6.08 -24.37 27.47
CA PHE A 204 -6.74 -23.32 28.22
C PHE A 204 -8.17 -23.11 27.72
N PRO A 205 -9.20 -23.32 28.53
CA PRO A 205 -10.61 -23.31 28.08
C PRO A 205 -11.09 -21.94 27.64
N PHE A 206 -10.40 -20.88 28.04
CA PHE A 206 -10.68 -19.48 27.67
C PHE A 206 -9.98 -19.08 26.35
N CYS A 207 -9.11 -19.92 25.79
CA CYS A 207 -8.44 -19.69 24.53
C CYS A 207 -9.16 -20.36 23.37
N ARG A 208 -9.13 -19.72 22.20
CA ARG A 208 -9.52 -20.31 20.92
C ARG A 208 -8.56 -19.93 19.79
N PRO A 209 -8.47 -20.74 18.73
CA PRO A 209 -7.75 -20.31 17.54
C PRO A 209 -8.33 -19.02 16.96
N ALA A 210 -7.46 -18.14 16.46
CA ALA A 210 -7.86 -16.92 15.78
C ALA A 210 -8.36 -17.22 14.35
N GLU A 211 -9.31 -16.44 13.91
CA GLU A 211 -9.74 -16.37 12.52
C GLU A 211 -8.78 -15.54 11.67
N ARG A 212 -8.98 -15.55 10.35
CA ARG A 212 -8.17 -14.72 9.44
C ARG A 212 -8.41 -13.24 9.74
N GLY A 213 -7.33 -12.46 9.85
CA GLY A 213 -7.41 -11.02 10.11
C GLY A 213 -7.93 -10.62 11.50
N GLU A 214 -8.20 -11.56 12.40
CA GLU A 214 -8.85 -11.24 13.67
C GLU A 214 -8.02 -10.34 14.58
N PHE A 215 -6.70 -10.47 14.61
CA PHE A 215 -5.86 -9.54 15.38
C PHE A 215 -5.93 -8.11 14.85
N THR A 216 -5.96 -7.95 13.52
CA THR A 216 -6.09 -6.63 12.89
C THR A 216 -7.50 -6.07 13.05
N ARG A 217 -8.54 -6.92 13.02
CA ARG A 217 -9.92 -6.54 13.31
C ARG A 217 -10.05 -5.99 14.73
N ARG A 218 -9.44 -6.64 15.74
CA ARG A 218 -9.42 -6.13 17.12
C ARG A 218 -8.65 -4.82 17.24
N ALA A 219 -7.57 -4.63 16.47
CA ALA A 219 -6.86 -3.35 16.41
C ALA A 219 -7.74 -2.23 15.83
N PHE A 220 -8.59 -2.53 14.84
CA PHE A 220 -9.59 -1.60 14.30
C PHE A 220 -10.70 -1.32 15.32
N GLU A 221 -11.33 -2.36 15.88
CA GLU A 221 -12.40 -2.26 16.89
C GLU A 221 -11.91 -1.51 18.16
N GLY A 222 -10.65 -1.69 18.53
CA GLY A 222 -9.99 -0.98 19.63
C GLY A 222 -9.57 0.46 19.29
N GLY A 223 -9.86 0.96 18.09
CA GLY A 223 -9.57 2.33 17.66
C GLY A 223 -8.10 2.64 17.40
N ARG A 224 -7.22 1.61 17.38
CA ARG A 224 -5.80 1.79 17.07
C ARG A 224 -5.54 2.05 15.58
N LEU A 225 -6.25 1.36 14.71
CA LEU A 225 -6.17 1.47 13.27
C LEU A 225 -7.54 1.86 12.72
N ASP A 226 -7.58 2.69 11.69
CA ASP A 226 -8.75 2.86 10.85
C ASP A 226 -8.71 1.92 9.64
N LEU A 227 -9.77 1.90 8.83
CA LEU A 227 -9.89 0.98 7.72
C LEU A 227 -8.82 1.22 6.64
N THR A 228 -8.43 2.47 6.38
CA THR A 228 -7.35 2.78 5.42
C THR A 228 -6.00 2.31 5.91
N GLN A 229 -5.73 2.42 7.21
CA GLN A 229 -4.50 1.92 7.83
C GLN A 229 -4.44 0.38 7.82
N VAL A 230 -5.59 -0.29 8.01
CA VAL A 230 -5.72 -1.74 7.88
C VAL A 230 -5.38 -2.19 6.46
N GLU A 231 -5.96 -1.53 5.45
CA GLU A 231 -5.64 -1.78 4.04
C GLU A 231 -4.15 -1.52 3.74
N GLY A 232 -3.61 -0.39 4.22
CA GLY A 232 -2.19 -0.08 4.08
C GLY A 232 -1.25 -1.07 4.77
N LEU A 233 -1.65 -1.63 5.91
CA LEU A 233 -0.89 -2.68 6.59
C LEU A 233 -0.86 -3.98 5.76
N ARG A 234 -1.96 -4.35 5.15
CA ARG A 234 -2.02 -5.48 4.22
C ARG A 234 -1.12 -5.25 3.03
N ASP A 235 -1.29 -4.10 2.35
CA ASP A 235 -0.47 -3.74 1.20
C ASP A 235 1.02 -3.72 1.54
N LEU A 236 1.40 -3.31 2.76
CA LEU A 236 2.79 -3.32 3.23
C LEU A 236 3.35 -4.74 3.38
N ILE A 237 2.52 -5.69 3.81
CA ILE A 237 2.90 -7.10 3.93
C ILE A 237 3.06 -7.74 2.55
N ASP A 238 2.20 -7.36 1.61
CA ASP A 238 2.14 -7.93 0.27
C ASP A 238 3.02 -7.17 -0.74
N ALA A 239 3.68 -6.08 -0.33
CA ALA A 239 4.52 -5.25 -1.20
C ALA A 239 5.73 -6.01 -1.74
N GLU A 240 5.86 -6.06 -3.06
CA GLU A 240 6.94 -6.72 -3.80
C GLU A 240 7.96 -5.73 -4.36
N THR A 241 7.55 -4.46 -4.56
CA THR A 241 8.44 -3.40 -5.07
C THR A 241 8.64 -2.29 -4.04
N GLU A 242 9.73 -1.52 -4.23
CA GLU A 242 10.05 -0.37 -3.35
C GLU A 242 8.97 0.71 -3.42
N THR A 243 8.34 0.90 -4.58
CA THR A 243 7.25 1.86 -4.77
C THR A 243 6.02 1.43 -3.97
N GLN A 244 5.63 0.15 -4.07
CA GLN A 244 4.53 -0.41 -3.25
C GLN A 244 4.83 -0.28 -1.76
N ARG A 245 6.04 -0.65 -1.32
CA ARG A 245 6.44 -0.54 0.08
C ARG A 245 6.32 0.88 0.61
N LYS A 246 6.79 1.88 -0.14
CA LYS A 246 6.71 3.30 0.26
C LYS A 246 5.27 3.78 0.36
N LEU A 247 4.44 3.47 -0.64
CA LEU A 247 3.02 3.84 -0.66
C LEU A 247 2.29 3.20 0.52
N ALA A 248 2.44 1.89 0.70
CA ALA A 248 1.79 1.13 1.76
C ALA A 248 2.23 1.58 3.17
N LEU A 249 3.52 1.88 3.37
CA LEU A 249 4.03 2.38 4.65
C LEU A 249 3.40 3.73 5.03
N ARG A 250 3.20 4.62 4.07
CA ARG A 250 2.56 5.92 4.29
C ARG A 250 1.07 5.75 4.62
N THR A 251 0.36 4.92 3.86
CA THR A 251 -1.06 4.62 4.11
C THR A 251 -1.25 3.99 5.49
N ALA A 252 -0.45 2.97 5.85
CA ALA A 252 -0.46 2.37 7.18
C ALA A 252 -0.06 3.36 8.29
N GLY A 253 0.77 4.36 7.97
CA GLY A 253 1.15 5.46 8.85
C GLY A 253 0.06 6.52 9.06
N GLY A 254 -1.07 6.45 8.33
CA GLY A 254 -2.22 7.32 8.48
C GLY A 254 -2.23 8.58 7.61
N SER A 255 -1.36 8.70 6.61
CA SER A 255 -1.35 9.86 5.71
C SER A 255 -2.66 10.00 4.93
N THR A 256 -3.18 8.88 4.41
CA THR A 256 -4.47 8.83 3.71
C THR A 256 -5.63 9.21 4.63
N ARG A 257 -5.65 8.67 5.86
CA ARG A 257 -6.61 9.04 6.89
C ARG A 257 -6.64 10.54 7.12
N ALA A 258 -5.49 11.16 7.39
CA ALA A 258 -5.40 12.58 7.71
C ALA A 258 -6.01 13.45 6.59
N ARG A 259 -5.73 13.13 5.32
CA ARG A 259 -6.29 13.85 4.16
C ARG A 259 -7.79 13.64 4.00
N LEU A 260 -8.28 12.43 4.23
CA LEU A 260 -9.73 12.14 4.19
C LEU A 260 -10.48 12.83 5.33
N GLU A 261 -9.90 12.87 6.53
CA GLU A 261 -10.47 13.61 7.67
C GLU A 261 -10.50 15.13 7.40
N GLU A 262 -9.49 15.69 6.72
CA GLU A 262 -9.49 17.07 6.29
C GLU A 262 -10.67 17.37 5.33
N LEU A 263 -10.87 16.53 4.30
CA LEU A 263 -12.00 16.67 3.37
C LEU A 263 -13.34 16.52 4.10
N ARG A 264 -13.47 15.54 4.99
CA ARG A 264 -14.68 15.32 5.77
C ARG A 264 -14.99 16.50 6.69
N ASN A 265 -13.99 17.01 7.40
CA ASN A 265 -14.15 18.14 8.30
C ASN A 265 -14.56 19.40 7.55
N GLU A 266 -14.00 19.65 6.37
CA GLU A 266 -14.41 20.76 5.52
C GLU A 266 -15.88 20.61 5.08
N THR A 267 -16.31 19.40 4.73
CA THR A 267 -17.72 19.12 4.41
C THR A 267 -18.62 19.38 5.62
N ILE A 268 -18.22 18.95 6.82
CA ILE A 268 -18.97 19.18 8.06
C ILE A 268 -19.06 20.68 8.39
N GLN A 269 -18.00 21.44 8.16
CA GLN A 269 -18.04 22.89 8.35
C GLN A 269 -18.98 23.59 7.36
N CYS A 270 -19.06 23.10 6.11
CA CYS A 270 -20.05 23.60 5.16
C CYS A 270 -21.47 23.24 5.61
N LEU A 271 -21.68 22.00 6.09
CA LEU A 271 -22.96 21.55 6.65
C LEU A 271 -23.38 22.44 7.84
N ALA A 272 -22.47 22.73 8.78
CA ALA A 272 -22.77 23.55 9.95
C ALA A 272 -23.20 25.00 9.56
N LEU A 273 -22.63 25.56 8.47
CA LEU A 273 -23.09 26.87 7.95
C LEU A 273 -24.52 26.80 7.43
N VAL A 274 -24.87 25.72 6.74
CA VAL A 274 -26.23 25.53 6.18
C VAL A 274 -27.25 25.18 7.28
N GLU A 275 -26.88 24.36 8.27
CA GLU A 275 -27.74 24.05 9.43
C GLU A 275 -28.02 25.30 10.27
N ALA A 276 -27.04 26.21 10.42
CA ALA A 276 -27.27 27.49 11.10
C ALA A 276 -28.35 28.34 10.38
N LEU A 277 -28.47 28.25 9.05
CA LEU A 277 -29.54 28.93 8.32
C LEU A 277 -30.92 28.30 8.59
N ILE A 278 -30.97 26.98 8.86
CA ILE A 278 -32.20 26.29 9.20
C ILE A 278 -32.65 26.67 10.62
N ASP A 279 -31.73 26.63 11.59
CA ASP A 279 -32.03 26.82 13.00
C ASP A 279 -32.35 28.28 13.37
N PHE A 280 -31.68 29.24 12.72
CA PHE A 280 -31.78 30.67 13.05
C PHE A 280 -32.48 31.53 11.97
N GLY A 281 -32.90 30.93 10.83
CA GLY A 281 -33.45 31.64 9.66
C GLY A 281 -34.77 32.35 9.88
N GLU A 282 -35.51 32.08 10.97
CA GLU A 282 -36.85 32.64 11.20
C GLU A 282 -36.89 33.87 12.14
N GLY A 283 -35.76 34.45 12.56
CA GLY A 283 -35.93 35.56 13.51
C GLY A 283 -34.74 36.41 13.91
N GLU A 284 -33.53 36.06 13.51
CA GLU A 284 -32.32 36.85 13.83
C GLU A 284 -31.57 37.21 12.55
N GLU A 285 -30.92 38.36 12.58
CA GLU A 285 -30.09 38.90 11.48
C GLU A 285 -28.94 37.90 11.16
N ILE A 286 -29.22 36.86 10.38
CA ILE A 286 -28.15 36.09 9.75
C ILE A 286 -27.56 37.00 8.67
N GLU A 287 -26.25 37.18 8.70
CA GLU A 287 -25.53 37.93 7.69
C GLU A 287 -25.91 37.42 6.28
N GLU A 288 -26.43 38.32 5.44
CA GLU A 288 -26.68 38.03 4.03
C GLU A 288 -25.39 37.46 3.44
N GLY A 289 -25.48 36.23 2.84
CA GLY A 289 -24.33 35.60 2.17
C GLY A 289 -23.76 34.34 2.85
N VAL A 290 -24.31 33.84 3.96
CA VAL A 290 -23.82 32.62 4.60
C VAL A 290 -23.99 31.41 3.67
N PHE A 291 -25.10 31.29 2.94
CA PHE A 291 -25.31 30.24 1.95
C PHE A 291 -24.26 30.33 0.81
N GLU A 292 -24.02 31.55 0.32
CA GLU A 292 -23.01 31.77 -0.73
C GLU A 292 -21.59 31.47 -0.24
N GLN A 293 -21.29 31.72 1.03
CA GLN A 293 -20.04 31.30 1.64
C GLN A 293 -19.90 29.78 1.69
N ALA A 294 -20.95 29.06 2.12
CA ALA A 294 -20.96 27.60 2.09
C ALA A 294 -20.79 27.08 0.66
N ARG A 295 -21.52 27.66 -0.31
CA ARG A 295 -21.44 27.29 -1.73
C ARG A 295 -20.04 27.48 -2.30
N ALA A 296 -19.37 28.58 -2.01
CA ALA A 296 -17.99 28.84 -2.47
C ALA A 296 -16.99 27.81 -1.89
N ARG A 297 -17.18 27.41 -0.63
CA ARG A 297 -16.35 26.36 0.01
C ARG A 297 -16.62 24.99 -0.60
N VAL A 298 -17.88 24.64 -0.80
CA VAL A 298 -18.28 23.38 -1.44
C VAL A 298 -17.74 23.30 -2.86
N LEU A 299 -17.75 24.36 -3.64
CA LEU A 299 -17.16 24.39 -4.98
C LEU A 299 -15.67 24.07 -4.95
N LYS A 300 -14.93 24.66 -4.00
CA LYS A 300 -13.50 24.35 -3.82
C LYS A 300 -13.26 22.90 -3.42
N LEU A 301 -14.09 22.36 -2.52
CA LEU A 301 -14.01 20.97 -2.09
C LEU A 301 -14.30 20.01 -3.25
N HIS A 302 -15.35 20.30 -4.03
CA HIS A 302 -15.70 19.58 -5.24
C HIS A 302 -14.54 19.53 -6.24
N ASP A 303 -13.90 20.68 -6.54
CA ASP A 303 -12.76 20.73 -7.45
C ASP A 303 -11.56 19.93 -6.92
N THR A 304 -11.35 19.94 -5.60
CA THR A 304 -10.29 19.16 -4.95
C THR A 304 -10.54 17.65 -5.11
N ILE A 305 -11.75 17.18 -4.82
CA ILE A 305 -12.12 15.77 -4.97
C ILE A 305 -12.06 15.35 -6.45
N ARG A 306 -12.59 16.17 -7.36
CA ARG A 306 -12.53 15.92 -8.81
C ARG A 306 -11.08 15.80 -9.30
N HIS A 307 -10.17 16.65 -8.81
CA HIS A 307 -8.75 16.54 -9.14
C HIS A 307 -8.17 15.19 -8.72
N HIS A 308 -8.45 14.72 -7.50
CA HIS A 308 -8.00 13.39 -7.04
C HIS A 308 -8.61 12.23 -7.83
N LEU A 309 -9.86 12.36 -8.28
CA LEU A 309 -10.52 11.34 -9.11
C LEU A 309 -9.98 11.30 -10.54
N SER A 310 -9.42 12.41 -11.05
CA SER A 310 -8.85 12.51 -12.40
C SER A 310 -7.41 12.00 -12.53
N ASP A 311 -6.87 11.34 -11.52
CA ASP A 311 -5.48 10.88 -11.43
C ASP A 311 -5.11 9.65 -12.27
N ASN A 312 -5.94 9.29 -13.28
CA ASN A 312 -5.76 8.11 -14.14
C ASN A 312 -5.53 6.80 -13.37
N ARG A 313 -6.15 6.64 -12.20
CA ARG A 313 -6.02 5.48 -11.30
C ARG A 313 -4.59 5.21 -10.83
N ARG A 314 -3.77 6.24 -10.78
CA ARG A 314 -2.35 6.17 -10.47
C ARG A 314 -2.06 5.39 -9.18
N GLY A 315 -2.75 5.72 -8.09
CA GLY A 315 -2.54 5.05 -6.81
C GLY A 315 -2.97 3.58 -6.81
N GLU A 316 -4.08 3.27 -7.48
CA GLU A 316 -4.55 1.90 -7.65
C GLU A 316 -3.53 1.06 -8.44
N ILE A 317 -2.97 1.62 -9.53
CA ILE A 317 -1.97 0.98 -10.36
C ILE A 317 -0.64 0.81 -9.62
N MET A 318 -0.19 1.81 -8.86
CA MET A 318 1.01 1.69 -8.03
C MET A 318 0.87 0.58 -7.00
N ARG A 319 -0.34 0.38 -6.45
CA ARG A 319 -0.63 -0.68 -5.49
C ARG A 319 -0.76 -2.05 -6.13
N SER A 320 -1.67 -2.19 -7.12
CA SER A 320 -2.03 -3.49 -7.70
C SER A 320 -1.06 -3.97 -8.78
N GLY A 321 -0.25 -3.10 -9.32
CA GLY A 321 0.60 -3.36 -10.47
C GLY A 321 -0.10 -3.14 -11.81
N VAL A 322 0.74 -2.96 -12.84
CA VAL A 322 0.30 -2.80 -14.25
C VAL A 322 0.10 -4.18 -14.86
N ARG A 323 -1.08 -4.49 -15.32
CA ARG A 323 -1.34 -5.73 -16.06
C ARG A 323 -0.83 -5.62 -17.48
N LEU A 324 0.18 -6.43 -17.82
CA LEU A 324 0.84 -6.47 -19.12
C LEU A 324 0.40 -7.69 -19.94
N ALA A 325 -0.23 -7.44 -21.08
CA ALA A 325 -0.48 -8.45 -22.10
C ALA A 325 0.70 -8.56 -23.06
N ILE A 326 1.31 -9.74 -23.18
CA ILE A 326 2.34 -10.04 -24.19
C ILE A 326 1.69 -10.89 -25.27
N PHE A 327 1.57 -10.34 -26.48
CA PHE A 327 0.95 -11.04 -27.61
C PHE A 327 1.79 -10.90 -28.90
N GLY A 328 1.44 -11.64 -29.93
CA GLY A 328 2.15 -11.63 -31.21
C GLY A 328 2.08 -12.98 -31.92
N PRO A 329 2.54 -13.08 -33.19
CA PRO A 329 2.47 -14.32 -33.98
C PRO A 329 3.31 -15.46 -33.35
N PRO A 330 3.09 -16.70 -33.77
CA PRO A 330 3.94 -17.83 -33.43
C PRO A 330 5.42 -17.53 -33.76
N ASN A 331 6.32 -18.06 -32.96
CA ASN A 331 7.78 -17.93 -33.13
C ASN A 331 8.36 -16.50 -33.15
N ALA A 332 7.59 -15.47 -32.78
CA ALA A 332 8.08 -14.10 -32.62
C ALA A 332 9.07 -13.93 -31.45
N GLY A 333 9.09 -14.86 -30.51
CA GLY A 333 9.97 -14.83 -29.35
C GLY A 333 9.30 -14.39 -28.04
N LYS A 334 7.97 -14.54 -27.92
CA LYS A 334 7.22 -14.23 -26.68
C LYS A 334 7.75 -14.98 -25.46
N SER A 335 7.95 -16.29 -25.57
CA SER A 335 8.48 -17.13 -24.49
C SER A 335 9.94 -16.75 -24.14
N SER A 336 10.73 -16.34 -25.16
CA SER A 336 12.10 -15.86 -24.95
C SER A 336 12.10 -14.53 -24.20
N LEU A 337 11.17 -13.62 -24.51
CA LEU A 337 11.00 -12.37 -23.80
C LEU A 337 10.58 -12.61 -22.35
N LEU A 338 9.60 -13.50 -22.13
CA LEU A 338 9.15 -13.84 -20.78
C LEU A 338 10.29 -14.41 -19.93
N ASN A 339 11.08 -15.33 -20.49
CA ASN A 339 12.24 -15.89 -19.79
C ASN A 339 13.31 -14.84 -19.53
N PHE A 340 13.55 -13.93 -20.47
CA PHE A 340 14.46 -12.81 -20.29
C PHE A 340 14.03 -11.89 -19.15
N LEU A 341 12.75 -11.51 -19.11
CA LEU A 341 12.17 -10.69 -18.03
C LEU A 341 12.25 -11.41 -16.69
N ALA A 342 11.87 -12.69 -16.65
CA ALA A 342 11.89 -13.51 -15.42
C ALA A 342 13.30 -13.75 -14.85
N GLN A 343 14.34 -13.75 -15.68
CA GLN A 343 15.72 -13.95 -15.23
C GLN A 343 16.38 -12.67 -14.72
N ARG A 344 15.95 -11.53 -15.19
CA ARG A 344 16.61 -10.25 -14.95
C ARG A 344 16.02 -9.46 -13.81
N GLU A 345 14.72 -9.47 -13.74
CA GLU A 345 13.96 -8.81 -12.68
C GLU A 345 13.57 -9.89 -11.67
N ALA A 346 13.61 -9.58 -10.38
CA ALA A 346 13.26 -10.52 -9.32
C ALA A 346 11.82 -11.02 -9.52
N ALA A 347 11.68 -12.04 -10.34
CA ALA A 347 10.38 -12.63 -10.62
C ALA A 347 9.91 -13.39 -9.39
N ILE A 348 8.96 -12.85 -8.68
CA ILE A 348 8.25 -13.57 -7.64
C ILE A 348 7.09 -14.29 -8.32
N VAL A 349 7.25 -15.59 -8.52
CA VAL A 349 6.15 -16.45 -8.96
C VAL A 349 5.28 -16.69 -7.74
N THR A 350 4.22 -15.92 -7.60
CA THR A 350 3.24 -16.12 -6.54
C THR A 350 2.20 -17.13 -7.02
N PRO A 351 2.13 -18.34 -6.45
CA PRO A 351 0.96 -19.18 -6.63
C PRO A 351 -0.18 -18.51 -5.85
N VAL A 352 -1.15 -17.95 -6.55
CA VAL A 352 -2.36 -17.39 -5.91
C VAL A 352 -3.05 -18.53 -5.15
N PRO A 353 -3.12 -18.47 -3.79
CA PRO A 353 -3.75 -19.52 -3.01
C PRO A 353 -5.26 -19.47 -3.27
N GLY A 354 -5.81 -20.50 -3.89
CA GLY A 354 -7.26 -20.68 -4.08
C GLY A 354 -7.72 -20.92 -5.51
N THR A 355 -6.88 -20.70 -6.52
CA THR A 355 -7.19 -21.04 -7.92
C THR A 355 -6.46 -22.30 -8.33
N THR A 356 -7.14 -23.45 -8.20
CA THR A 356 -6.60 -24.77 -8.55
C THR A 356 -6.55 -25.04 -10.06
N ARG A 357 -6.66 -23.99 -10.91
CA ARG A 357 -6.57 -24.10 -12.36
C ARG A 357 -5.83 -22.92 -13.00
N ASP A 358 -4.53 -23.08 -13.17
CA ASP A 358 -3.76 -22.68 -14.37
C ASP A 358 -3.54 -21.19 -14.73
N ILE A 359 -3.64 -20.23 -13.84
CA ILE A 359 -3.14 -18.86 -14.12
C ILE A 359 -1.89 -18.65 -13.26
N LEU A 360 -0.71 -18.90 -13.84
CA LEU A 360 0.54 -18.47 -13.26
C LEU A 360 0.76 -17.00 -13.67
N GLU A 361 0.45 -16.09 -12.76
CA GLU A 361 0.82 -14.69 -12.91
C GLU A 361 2.29 -14.54 -12.56
N LEU A 362 3.02 -13.79 -13.39
CA LEU A 362 4.42 -13.46 -13.17
C LEU A 362 4.49 -11.98 -12.78
N SER A 363 4.86 -11.70 -11.54
CA SER A 363 5.08 -10.34 -11.06
C SER A 363 6.54 -9.94 -11.30
N LEU A 364 6.76 -8.77 -11.87
CA LEU A 364 8.06 -8.21 -12.25
C LEU A 364 8.20 -6.80 -11.68
N ASP A 365 9.41 -6.45 -11.28
CA ASP A 365 9.75 -5.06 -10.94
C ASP A 365 10.38 -4.37 -12.17
N ILE A 366 9.62 -3.56 -12.89
CA ILE A 366 10.13 -2.82 -14.05
C ILE A 366 10.34 -1.34 -13.67
N GLY A 367 11.57 -1.02 -13.32
CA GLY A 367 11.95 0.34 -12.93
C GLY A 367 11.25 0.83 -11.65
N GLY A 368 11.01 -0.06 -10.70
CA GLY A 368 10.29 0.23 -9.45
C GLY A 368 8.77 0.05 -9.53
N LEU A 369 8.22 -0.20 -10.74
CA LEU A 369 6.81 -0.47 -10.93
C LEU A 369 6.53 -1.98 -10.90
N PRO A 370 5.52 -2.41 -10.15
CA PRO A 370 5.04 -3.78 -10.23
C PRO A 370 4.32 -3.99 -11.57
N VAL A 371 4.78 -4.97 -12.34
CA VAL A 371 4.17 -5.35 -13.62
C VAL A 371 3.77 -6.80 -13.58
N ILE A 372 2.49 -7.08 -13.74
CA ILE A 372 1.92 -8.42 -13.71
C ILE A 372 1.72 -8.90 -15.15
N VAL A 373 2.49 -9.90 -15.56
CA VAL A 373 2.32 -10.51 -16.87
C VAL A 373 1.19 -11.53 -16.81
N ALA A 374 0.10 -11.24 -17.52
CA ALA A 374 -1.08 -12.09 -17.59
C ALA A 374 -0.86 -13.32 -18.46
N ASP A 375 -1.47 -14.46 -18.08
CA ASP A 375 -1.53 -15.73 -18.84
C ASP A 375 -0.18 -16.34 -19.24
N THR A 376 0.73 -16.48 -18.27
CA THR A 376 2.04 -17.12 -18.52
C THR A 376 1.93 -18.62 -18.86
N ALA A 377 0.82 -19.28 -18.52
CA ALA A 377 0.57 -20.69 -18.83
C ALA A 377 0.40 -20.94 -20.34
N GLY A 378 -0.25 -20.00 -21.04
CA GLY A 378 -0.37 -20.04 -22.50
C GLY A 378 0.95 -19.79 -23.23
N LEU A 379 1.88 -19.07 -22.60
CA LEU A 379 3.20 -18.76 -23.16
C LEU A 379 4.22 -19.89 -22.95
N ARG A 380 3.99 -20.79 -21.97
CA ARG A 380 4.90 -21.92 -21.65
C ARG A 380 4.58 -23.21 -22.38
N LYS A 381 3.34 -23.41 -22.83
CA LYS A 381 2.93 -24.57 -23.64
C LYS A 381 3.18 -24.23 -25.11
N THR A 382 4.34 -24.63 -25.58
CA THR A 382 4.75 -24.59 -26.97
C THR A 382 4.09 -25.70 -27.77
N ASP A 383 3.91 -25.38 -29.05
CA ASP A 383 3.76 -26.28 -30.18
C ASP A 383 2.42 -27.01 -30.29
N ASP A 384 1.75 -26.62 -31.38
CA ASP A 384 0.64 -27.28 -32.02
C ASP A 384 -0.72 -27.22 -31.33
N ILE A 385 -1.61 -26.68 -32.09
CA ILE A 385 -3.08 -26.78 -32.14
C ILE A 385 -3.80 -25.45 -31.93
N VAL A 386 -4.32 -24.97 -33.04
CA VAL A 386 -5.48 -24.09 -33.27
C VAL A 386 -5.19 -22.59 -33.26
N GLU A 387 -4.85 -22.04 -34.42
CA GLU A 387 -4.70 -20.60 -34.70
C GLU A 387 -5.94 -19.76 -34.33
N SER A 388 -7.15 -20.30 -34.42
CA SER A 388 -8.39 -19.55 -34.13
C SER A 388 -8.61 -19.33 -32.64
N ILE A 389 -8.33 -20.30 -31.77
CA ILE A 389 -8.45 -20.19 -30.31
C ILE A 389 -7.39 -19.20 -29.78
N GLY A 390 -6.24 -19.11 -30.46
CA GLY A 390 -5.17 -18.18 -30.08
C GLY A 390 -5.51 -16.70 -30.26
N VAL A 391 -6.26 -16.34 -31.31
CA VAL A 391 -6.62 -14.94 -31.60
C VAL A 391 -7.68 -14.41 -30.61
N ASP A 392 -8.72 -15.20 -30.35
CA ASP A 392 -9.77 -14.80 -29.39
C ASP A 392 -9.23 -14.68 -27.96
N ARG A 393 -8.33 -15.59 -27.57
CA ARG A 393 -7.66 -15.51 -26.28
C ARG A 393 -6.72 -14.30 -26.18
N ALA A 394 -5.97 -14.01 -27.23
CA ALA A 394 -5.13 -12.81 -27.31
C ALA A 394 -5.97 -11.52 -27.24
N LYS A 395 -7.15 -11.51 -27.87
CA LYS A 395 -8.09 -10.40 -27.78
C LYS A 395 -8.59 -10.18 -26.36
N GLN A 396 -9.06 -11.22 -25.69
CA GLN A 396 -9.49 -11.15 -24.28
C GLN A 396 -8.36 -10.69 -23.36
N LEU A 397 -7.13 -11.19 -23.58
CA LEU A 397 -5.96 -10.81 -22.81
C LEU A 397 -5.65 -9.31 -22.97
N VAL A 398 -5.64 -8.80 -24.21
CA VAL A 398 -5.41 -7.37 -24.50
C VAL A 398 -6.53 -6.50 -23.92
N GLU A 399 -7.79 -6.94 -24.00
CA GLU A 399 -8.94 -6.20 -23.47
C GLU A 399 -8.96 -6.15 -21.93
N SER A 400 -8.43 -7.18 -21.26
CA SER A 400 -8.38 -7.26 -19.79
C SER A 400 -7.10 -6.71 -19.17
N SER A 401 -6.17 -6.20 -19.97
CA SER A 401 -4.86 -5.69 -19.52
C SER A 401 -4.77 -4.17 -19.63
N ASP A 402 -3.98 -3.56 -18.74
CA ASP A 402 -3.76 -2.11 -18.71
C ASP A 402 -2.80 -1.66 -19.82
N VAL A 403 -1.87 -2.55 -20.20
CA VAL A 403 -0.84 -2.31 -21.22
C VAL A 403 -0.69 -3.53 -22.10
N SER A 404 -0.48 -3.31 -23.37
CA SER A 404 -0.24 -4.36 -24.34
C SER A 404 1.11 -4.21 -25.04
N LEU A 405 1.86 -5.32 -25.15
CA LEU A 405 3.15 -5.41 -25.82
C LEU A 405 3.08 -6.45 -26.93
N CYS A 406 3.11 -5.97 -28.18
CA CYS A 406 3.13 -6.80 -29.37
C CYS A 406 4.57 -7.20 -29.71
N VAL A 407 4.88 -8.49 -29.66
CA VAL A 407 6.20 -9.03 -30.01
C VAL A 407 6.16 -9.56 -31.44
N LEU A 408 7.04 -9.04 -32.29
CA LEU A 408 7.11 -9.38 -33.70
C LEU A 408 8.53 -9.83 -34.07
N SER A 409 8.64 -10.77 -35.03
CA SER A 409 9.94 -11.10 -35.62
C SER A 409 10.30 -10.01 -36.63
N ALA A 410 11.38 -9.31 -36.44
CA ALA A 410 11.79 -8.19 -37.26
C ALA A 410 12.00 -8.61 -38.74
N SER A 411 12.50 -9.83 -38.98
CA SER A 411 12.68 -10.38 -40.33
C SER A 411 11.36 -10.63 -41.08
N ASP A 412 10.25 -10.84 -40.33
CA ASP A 412 8.97 -11.21 -40.92
C ASP A 412 8.07 -10.00 -41.23
N VAL A 413 8.31 -8.88 -40.53
CA VAL A 413 7.46 -7.69 -40.55
C VAL A 413 8.10 -6.48 -41.26
N LEU A 414 9.43 -6.44 -41.34
CA LEU A 414 10.13 -5.39 -42.07
C LEU A 414 10.31 -5.76 -43.52
N VAL A 415 9.64 -5.03 -44.39
CA VAL A 415 9.65 -5.27 -45.86
C VAL A 415 10.29 -4.07 -46.56
N ARG A 416 11.20 -4.34 -47.50
CA ARG A 416 11.83 -3.27 -48.25
C ARG A 416 10.84 -2.69 -49.28
N SER A 417 10.59 -1.40 -49.18
CA SER A 417 9.75 -0.67 -50.13
C SER A 417 10.41 -0.51 -51.50
N GLN A 418 9.63 -0.24 -52.53
CA GLN A 418 10.15 0.03 -53.90
C GLN A 418 11.09 1.25 -53.93
N GLY A 419 10.99 2.16 -52.93
CA GLY A 419 11.87 3.31 -52.77
C GLY A 419 13.19 3.03 -52.05
N GLY A 420 13.41 1.80 -51.54
CA GLY A 420 14.60 1.40 -50.80
C GLY A 420 14.50 1.54 -49.29
N ASP A 421 13.43 2.13 -48.80
CA ASP A 421 13.13 2.29 -47.38
C ASP A 421 12.50 1.02 -46.77
N TRP A 422 12.56 0.89 -45.46
CA TRP A 422 11.98 -0.24 -44.73
C TRP A 422 10.61 0.14 -44.17
N ASP A 423 9.56 -0.59 -44.55
CA ASP A 423 8.21 -0.43 -44.07
C ASP A 423 7.85 -1.53 -43.06
N LEU A 424 7.21 -1.16 -41.94
CA LEU A 424 6.65 -2.10 -40.97
C LEU A 424 5.28 -2.58 -41.43
N ARG A 425 5.14 -3.85 -41.72
CA ARG A 425 3.87 -4.49 -42.09
C ARG A 425 3.43 -5.46 -41.01
N LEU A 426 2.33 -5.13 -40.35
CA LEU A 426 1.76 -6.00 -39.33
C LEU A 426 1.07 -7.21 -39.98
N PRO A 427 1.28 -8.44 -39.47
CA PRO A 427 0.53 -9.61 -39.86
C PRO A 427 -0.97 -9.43 -39.65
N SER A 428 -1.80 -9.96 -40.57
CA SER A 428 -3.27 -9.85 -40.47
C SER A 428 -3.87 -10.44 -39.22
N THR A 429 -3.18 -11.38 -38.58
CA THR A 429 -3.58 -12.01 -37.31
C THR A 429 -3.42 -11.11 -36.08
N VAL A 430 -2.50 -10.15 -36.14
CA VAL A 430 -2.21 -9.24 -34.99
C VAL A 430 -2.64 -7.80 -35.27
N ALA A 431 -2.74 -7.38 -36.50
CA ALA A 431 -3.13 -6.01 -36.87
C ALA A 431 -4.42 -5.52 -36.19
N PRO A 432 -5.50 -6.35 -36.03
CA PRO A 432 -6.72 -5.92 -35.35
C PRO A 432 -6.56 -5.72 -33.83
N LEU A 433 -5.47 -6.26 -33.24
CA LEU A 433 -5.21 -6.19 -31.80
C LEU A 433 -4.26 -5.04 -31.43
N VAL A 434 -3.58 -4.48 -32.43
CA VAL A 434 -2.65 -3.34 -32.23
C VAL A 434 -3.45 -2.06 -32.26
N LYS A 435 -3.45 -1.34 -31.14
CA LYS A 435 -4.06 -0.02 -30.97
C LYS A 435 -2.96 1.05 -30.99
N ASP A 436 -3.34 2.32 -31.03
CA ASP A 436 -2.40 3.45 -31.05
C ASP A 436 -1.48 3.49 -29.81
N ASP A 437 -1.94 2.92 -28.70
CA ASP A 437 -1.25 2.85 -27.42
C ASP A 437 -0.50 1.53 -27.19
N THR A 438 -0.50 0.62 -28.16
CA THR A 438 0.20 -0.67 -28.07
C THR A 438 1.70 -0.48 -28.25
N PHE A 439 2.49 -1.02 -27.34
CA PHE A 439 3.93 -1.10 -27.48
C PHE A 439 4.35 -2.20 -28.46
N ILE A 440 5.37 -1.96 -29.28
CA ILE A 440 5.86 -2.91 -30.27
C ILE A 440 7.31 -3.28 -29.98
N LEU A 441 7.58 -4.58 -29.89
CA LEU A 441 8.93 -5.12 -29.74
C LEU A 441 9.31 -5.94 -30.96
N LEU A 442 10.23 -5.43 -31.74
CA LEU A 442 10.82 -6.11 -32.90
C LEU A 442 12.00 -6.97 -32.41
N ASN A 443 11.79 -8.25 -32.33
CA ASN A 443 12.80 -9.23 -31.92
C ASN A 443 13.52 -9.84 -33.13
N LYS A 444 14.61 -10.54 -32.91
CA LYS A 444 15.47 -11.20 -33.92
C LYS A 444 16.15 -10.21 -34.88
N THR A 445 16.56 -9.06 -34.36
CA THR A 445 17.26 -8.04 -35.14
C THR A 445 18.64 -8.48 -35.63
N ASP A 446 19.19 -9.54 -35.05
CA ASP A 446 20.42 -10.21 -35.49
C ASP A 446 20.31 -10.81 -36.90
N LEU A 447 19.09 -11.02 -37.38
CA LEU A 447 18.82 -11.54 -38.74
C LEU A 447 18.71 -10.43 -39.79
N LEU A 448 18.81 -9.16 -39.42
CA LEU A 448 18.63 -8.00 -40.29
C LEU A 448 19.92 -7.24 -40.53
N PRO A 449 20.08 -6.58 -41.68
CA PRO A 449 21.20 -5.68 -41.91
C PRO A 449 21.05 -4.41 -41.05
N PRO A 450 22.16 -3.79 -40.60
CA PRO A 450 22.13 -2.58 -39.75
C PRO A 450 21.35 -1.40 -40.35
N SER A 451 21.26 -1.31 -41.70
CA SER A 451 20.50 -0.27 -42.40
C SER A 451 18.99 -0.35 -42.16
N ALA A 452 18.46 -1.52 -41.85
CA ALA A 452 17.03 -1.70 -41.56
C ALA A 452 16.65 -1.14 -40.20
N LEU A 453 17.56 -1.18 -39.25
CA LEU A 453 17.30 -0.72 -37.86
C LEU A 453 17.34 0.81 -37.72
N ALA A 454 18.04 1.51 -38.62
CA ALA A 454 18.18 2.96 -38.56
C ALA A 454 16.90 3.72 -38.96
N GLN A 455 15.94 3.05 -39.58
CA GLN A 455 14.71 3.66 -40.13
C GLN A 455 13.46 3.32 -39.32
N LEU A 456 13.62 2.67 -38.14
CA LEU A 456 12.48 2.32 -37.30
C LEU A 456 11.84 3.54 -36.64
N PRO A 457 10.50 3.57 -36.52
CA PRO A 457 9.81 4.64 -35.81
C PRO A 457 10.25 4.69 -34.35
N SER A 458 10.54 5.89 -33.87
CA SER A 458 10.90 6.14 -32.48
C SER A 458 9.64 6.36 -31.62
N GLY A 459 9.67 5.91 -30.38
CA GLY A 459 8.61 6.15 -29.41
C GLY A 459 8.14 4.87 -28.72
N THR A 460 7.14 4.20 -29.31
CA THR A 460 6.52 2.98 -28.74
C THR A 460 7.07 1.69 -29.34
N THR A 461 8.10 1.78 -30.21
CA THR A 461 8.69 0.64 -30.93
C THR A 461 10.16 0.47 -30.55
N TRP A 462 10.54 -0.75 -30.16
CA TRP A 462 11.93 -1.12 -29.83
C TRP A 462 12.41 -2.29 -30.67
N ALA A 463 13.70 -2.29 -30.95
CA ALA A 463 14.39 -3.32 -31.71
C ALA A 463 15.41 -4.05 -30.83
N VAL A 464 15.24 -5.37 -30.69
CA VAL A 464 16.09 -6.20 -29.84
C VAL A 464 16.45 -7.52 -30.51
N SER A 465 17.51 -8.13 -30.04
CA SER A 465 17.76 -9.55 -30.24
C SER A 465 17.87 -10.24 -28.88
N LEU A 466 16.84 -11.00 -28.51
CA LEU A 466 16.81 -11.73 -27.26
C LEU A 466 17.81 -12.89 -27.23
N SER A 467 18.28 -13.36 -28.41
CA SER A 467 19.29 -14.41 -28.52
C SER A 467 20.71 -13.89 -28.23
N THR A 468 21.03 -12.68 -28.69
CA THR A 468 22.35 -12.07 -28.52
C THR A 468 22.43 -11.07 -27.35
N GLY A 469 21.27 -10.67 -26.83
CA GLY A 469 21.15 -9.61 -25.80
C GLY A 469 21.29 -8.19 -26.36
N HIS A 470 21.42 -8.02 -27.67
CA HIS A 470 21.55 -6.69 -28.27
C HIS A 470 20.26 -5.88 -28.13
N GLY A 471 20.38 -4.62 -27.66
CA GLY A 471 19.26 -3.69 -27.51
C GLY A 471 18.37 -3.94 -26.28
N THR A 472 18.55 -5.03 -25.55
CA THR A 472 17.68 -5.43 -24.44
C THR A 472 17.73 -4.46 -23.26
N GLN A 473 18.90 -3.91 -22.91
CA GLN A 473 19.01 -2.93 -21.82
C GLN A 473 18.32 -1.61 -22.19
N ALA A 474 18.56 -1.11 -23.40
CA ALA A 474 17.92 0.11 -23.89
C ALA A 474 16.39 -0.04 -23.97
N PHE A 475 15.91 -1.25 -24.32
CA PHE A 475 14.49 -1.58 -24.26
C PHE A 475 13.95 -1.48 -22.82
N MET A 476 14.58 -2.13 -21.85
CA MET A 476 14.12 -2.12 -20.45
C MET A 476 14.06 -0.70 -19.88
N ASP A 477 15.13 0.09 -20.07
CA ASP A 477 15.19 1.46 -19.58
C ASP A 477 14.15 2.37 -20.24
N SER A 478 13.88 2.17 -21.54
CA SER A 478 12.90 2.95 -22.29
C SER A 478 11.47 2.50 -22.00
N PHE A 479 11.25 1.20 -21.83
CA PHE A 479 9.95 0.64 -21.47
C PHE A 479 9.53 1.07 -20.06
N ALA A 480 10.44 1.01 -19.09
CA ALA A 480 10.21 1.54 -17.75
C ALA A 480 9.80 3.03 -17.79
N ARG A 481 10.55 3.86 -18.54
CA ARG A 481 10.19 5.28 -18.72
C ARG A 481 8.85 5.48 -19.41
N ALA A 482 8.52 4.67 -20.42
CA ALA A 482 7.24 4.73 -21.12
C ALA A 482 6.07 4.39 -20.18
N LEU A 483 6.21 3.38 -19.31
CA LEU A 483 5.24 3.04 -18.29
C LEU A 483 5.09 4.17 -17.27
N HIS A 484 6.19 4.71 -16.76
CA HIS A 484 6.16 5.84 -15.84
C HIS A 484 5.45 7.07 -16.43
N ASN A 485 5.74 7.40 -17.68
CA ASN A 485 5.12 8.53 -18.37
C ASN A 485 3.62 8.30 -18.60
N ARG A 486 3.22 7.07 -19.00
CA ARG A 486 1.81 6.73 -19.25
C ARG A 486 0.93 6.96 -18.03
N TYR A 487 1.44 6.66 -16.84
CA TYR A 487 0.70 6.80 -15.58
C TYR A 487 1.08 8.05 -14.80
N SER A 488 1.79 9.00 -15.42
CA SER A 488 2.25 10.26 -14.79
C SER A 488 2.94 10.03 -13.43
N LEU A 489 3.74 8.94 -13.35
CA LEU A 489 4.41 8.55 -12.12
C LEU A 489 5.68 9.36 -11.85
N LEU A 490 6.22 10.03 -12.89
CA LEU A 490 7.31 10.97 -12.79
C LEU A 490 6.71 12.38 -12.74
N ALA A 491 7.09 13.16 -11.75
CA ALA A 491 6.72 14.57 -11.71
C ALA A 491 7.37 15.31 -12.88
N GLU A 492 6.59 16.10 -13.61
CA GLU A 492 7.08 16.86 -14.77
C GLU A 492 8.18 17.89 -14.42
N ASN A 493 8.36 18.23 -13.14
CA ASN A 493 9.27 19.30 -12.68
C ASN A 493 10.26 18.87 -11.58
N GLY A 494 10.46 17.57 -11.33
CA GLY A 494 11.39 17.12 -10.28
C GLY A 494 10.93 17.42 -8.85
N LEU A 495 9.74 17.98 -8.66
CA LEU A 495 9.03 18.01 -7.41
C LEU A 495 8.37 16.64 -7.24
N GLU A 496 8.41 16.07 -6.02
CA GLU A 496 7.68 14.82 -5.74
C GLU A 496 6.25 15.02 -6.21
N ALA A 497 5.81 14.17 -7.16
CA ALA A 497 4.43 14.23 -7.62
C ALA A 497 3.52 14.00 -6.42
N ASP A 498 2.42 14.76 -6.33
CA ASP A 498 1.46 14.63 -5.24
C ASP A 498 1.09 13.18 -5.00
N GLU A 499 1.16 12.78 -3.73
CA GLU A 499 0.85 11.41 -3.33
C GLU A 499 -0.60 11.07 -3.69
N PRO A 500 -0.84 9.90 -4.31
CA PRO A 500 -2.19 9.52 -4.64
C PRO A 500 -3.01 9.32 -3.35
N LEU A 501 -4.16 9.99 -3.28
CA LEU A 501 -5.12 9.82 -2.18
C LEU A 501 -5.87 8.49 -2.33
N ILE A 502 -6.13 8.10 -3.57
CA ILE A 502 -6.95 6.94 -3.93
C ILE A 502 -6.02 5.76 -4.26
N THR A 503 -5.99 4.76 -3.37
CA THR A 503 -5.19 3.54 -3.55
C THR A 503 -6.04 2.29 -3.79
N HIS A 504 -7.34 2.36 -3.50
CA HIS A 504 -8.30 1.26 -3.63
C HIS A 504 -9.54 1.71 -4.40
N ALA A 505 -10.14 0.80 -5.17
CA ALA A 505 -11.38 1.06 -5.90
C ALA A 505 -12.53 1.48 -4.96
N ARG A 506 -12.55 0.98 -3.72
CA ARG A 506 -13.49 1.38 -2.69
C ARG A 506 -13.40 2.87 -2.35
N HIS A 507 -12.17 3.40 -2.21
CA HIS A 507 -11.95 4.83 -1.96
C HIS A 507 -12.51 5.66 -3.11
N ARG A 508 -12.25 5.23 -4.35
CA ARG A 508 -12.75 5.90 -5.56
C ARG A 508 -14.27 5.95 -5.56
N ALA A 509 -14.95 4.81 -5.38
CA ALA A 509 -16.40 4.74 -5.39
C ALA A 509 -17.04 5.65 -4.33
N HIS A 510 -16.49 5.71 -3.12
CA HIS A 510 -17.01 6.60 -2.08
C HIS A 510 -16.72 8.07 -2.34
N LEU A 511 -15.60 8.43 -2.96
CA LEU A 511 -15.32 9.82 -3.37
C LEU A 511 -16.17 10.24 -4.56
N GLU A 512 -16.44 9.34 -5.52
CA GLU A 512 -17.39 9.57 -6.60
C GLU A 512 -18.79 9.83 -6.05
N ASN A 513 -19.28 9.03 -5.12
CA ASN A 513 -20.58 9.28 -4.45
C ASN A 513 -20.57 10.62 -3.68
N ALA A 514 -19.46 10.94 -2.98
CA ALA A 514 -19.37 12.23 -2.29
C ALA A 514 -19.42 13.40 -3.28
N LEU A 515 -18.78 13.25 -4.45
CA LEU A 515 -18.80 14.26 -5.51
C LEU A 515 -20.22 14.49 -6.04
N GLU A 516 -20.99 13.41 -6.29
CA GLU A 516 -22.40 13.47 -6.73
C GLU A 516 -23.28 14.27 -5.71
N PHE A 517 -23.11 14.02 -4.41
CA PHE A 517 -23.83 14.77 -3.38
C PHE A 517 -23.41 16.24 -3.32
N LEU A 518 -22.10 16.55 -3.51
CA LEU A 518 -21.65 17.94 -3.58
C LEU A 518 -22.17 18.66 -4.84
N GLU A 519 -22.28 17.97 -5.97
CA GLU A 519 -22.90 18.48 -7.20
C GLU A 519 -24.40 18.77 -6.97
N ALA A 520 -25.13 17.84 -6.33
CA ALA A 520 -26.54 18.04 -5.96
C ALA A 520 -26.73 19.28 -5.04
N PHE A 521 -25.84 19.44 -4.04
CA PHE A 521 -25.84 20.65 -3.22
C PHE A 521 -25.64 21.94 -4.06
N LEU A 522 -24.70 21.94 -5.01
CA LEU A 522 -24.41 23.10 -5.86
C LEU A 522 -25.57 23.44 -6.81
N GLU A 523 -26.41 22.48 -7.17
CA GLU A 523 -27.61 22.65 -7.98
C GLU A 523 -28.83 23.07 -7.15
N THR A 524 -28.80 22.85 -5.83
CA THR A 524 -29.90 23.19 -4.93
C THR A 524 -30.04 24.70 -4.77
N PRO A 525 -31.24 25.29 -4.97
CA PRO A 525 -31.47 26.71 -4.80
C PRO A 525 -31.42 27.13 -3.32
N PRO A 526 -31.08 28.40 -3.02
CA PRO A 526 -30.92 28.88 -1.64
C PRO A 526 -32.18 28.78 -0.77
N GLU A 527 -33.34 28.67 -1.38
CA GLU A 527 -34.63 28.53 -0.68
C GLU A 527 -34.84 27.13 -0.10
N ASP A 528 -34.13 26.13 -0.64
CA ASP A 528 -34.26 24.73 -0.26
C ASP A 528 -33.13 24.27 0.69
N VAL A 529 -32.82 25.10 1.72
CA VAL A 529 -31.68 24.89 2.65
C VAL A 529 -31.73 23.52 3.34
N VAL A 530 -32.90 22.93 3.57
CA VAL A 530 -33.04 21.62 4.22
C VAL A 530 -32.51 20.50 3.31
N PHE A 531 -32.83 20.55 2.00
CA PHE A 531 -32.29 19.60 1.03
C PHE A 531 -30.78 19.80 0.86
N ALA A 532 -30.32 21.05 0.81
CA ALA A 532 -28.92 21.38 0.75
C ALA A 532 -28.12 20.80 1.95
N ALA A 533 -28.66 20.89 3.16
CA ALA A 533 -28.05 20.31 4.35
C ALA A 533 -27.96 18.77 4.27
N GLU A 534 -29.02 18.12 3.74
CA GLU A 534 -29.06 16.67 3.61
C GLU A 534 -28.02 16.14 2.61
N GLU A 535 -27.83 16.85 1.47
CA GLU A 535 -26.79 16.51 0.50
C GLU A 535 -25.38 16.59 1.11
N LEU A 536 -25.08 17.62 1.89
CA LEU A 536 -23.80 17.74 2.59
C LEU A 536 -23.62 16.65 3.66
N ARG A 537 -24.70 16.23 4.31
CA ARG A 537 -24.67 15.13 5.28
C ARG A 537 -24.32 13.81 4.60
N TYR A 538 -24.92 13.52 3.44
CA TYR A 538 -24.59 12.34 2.64
C TYR A 538 -23.14 12.39 2.09
N ALA A 539 -22.67 13.55 1.65
CA ALA A 539 -21.28 13.72 1.24
C ALA A 539 -20.30 13.42 2.38
N ALA A 540 -20.54 13.97 3.59
CA ALA A 540 -19.72 13.70 4.77
C ALA A 540 -19.75 12.22 5.19
N GLN A 541 -20.91 11.55 5.05
CA GLN A 541 -21.04 10.12 5.30
C GLN A 541 -20.26 9.29 4.27
N ALA A 542 -20.35 9.63 2.98
CA ALA A 542 -19.63 8.92 1.92
C ALA A 542 -18.10 8.97 2.16
N ILE A 543 -17.56 10.15 2.52
CA ILE A 543 -16.15 10.29 2.88
C ILE A 543 -15.82 9.48 4.16
N GLY A 544 -16.70 9.54 5.18
CA GLY A 544 -16.52 8.81 6.45
C GLY A 544 -16.48 7.30 6.31
N LYS A 545 -17.20 6.73 5.34
CA LYS A 545 -17.18 5.29 5.01
C LYS A 545 -15.81 4.81 4.55
N ILE A 546 -14.97 5.69 3.98
CA ILE A 546 -13.63 5.30 3.54
C ILE A 546 -12.75 4.94 4.73
N SER A 547 -12.77 5.75 5.79
CA SER A 547 -11.99 5.52 7.01
C SER A 547 -12.64 4.55 8.00
N GLY A 548 -13.90 4.14 7.77
CA GLY A 548 -14.63 3.22 8.64
C GLY A 548 -15.25 3.88 9.87
N VAL A 549 -15.45 5.19 9.85
CA VAL A 549 -16.10 5.93 10.96
C VAL A 549 -17.59 5.66 11.00
N ILE A 550 -18.21 5.26 9.90
CA ILE A 550 -19.64 5.05 9.75
C ILE A 550 -19.87 3.69 9.09
N ASP A 551 -20.76 2.91 9.72
CA ASP A 551 -21.42 1.66 9.33
C ASP A 551 -20.81 0.90 8.13
N VAL A 552 -19.90 -0.03 8.44
CA VAL A 552 -19.09 -0.73 7.41
C VAL A 552 -19.05 -2.24 7.65
N GLU A 553 -20.02 -2.84 8.34
CA GLU A 553 -19.98 -4.26 8.73
C GLU A 553 -19.71 -5.19 7.54
N ASP A 554 -20.39 -4.99 6.41
CA ASP A 554 -20.19 -5.80 5.20
C ASP A 554 -18.78 -5.63 4.58
N VAL A 555 -18.21 -4.44 4.71
CA VAL A 555 -16.86 -4.12 4.22
C VAL A 555 -15.78 -4.74 5.11
N LEU A 556 -16.00 -4.74 6.43
CA LEU A 556 -15.06 -5.30 7.40
C LEU A 556 -14.80 -6.78 7.12
N ASP A 557 -15.85 -7.56 6.90
CA ASP A 557 -15.71 -8.99 6.61
C ASP A 557 -14.92 -9.26 5.32
N ALA A 558 -15.11 -8.44 4.28
CA ALA A 558 -14.37 -8.56 3.03
C ALA A 558 -12.88 -8.22 3.21
N VAL A 559 -12.58 -7.10 3.88
CA VAL A 559 -11.20 -6.65 4.11
C VAL A 559 -10.43 -7.63 5.00
N PHE A 560 -11.05 -8.11 6.11
CA PHE A 560 -10.34 -9.00 7.05
C PHE A 560 -10.21 -10.44 6.56
N ARG A 561 -11.11 -10.92 5.68
CA ARG A 561 -11.03 -12.26 5.08
C ARG A 561 -9.75 -12.47 4.26
N ASP A 562 -9.24 -11.41 3.69
CA ASP A 562 -8.05 -11.45 2.85
C ASP A 562 -6.72 -11.49 3.63
N PHE A 563 -6.76 -11.24 4.94
CA PHE A 563 -5.58 -11.38 5.79
C PHE A 563 -5.22 -12.85 6.07
N CYS A 564 -3.95 -13.09 6.36
CA CYS A 564 -3.50 -14.38 6.85
C CYS A 564 -3.98 -14.64 8.30
N ILE A 565 -4.13 -15.92 8.69
CA ILE A 565 -4.32 -16.30 10.09
C ILE A 565 -3.10 -15.85 10.89
N GLY A 566 -3.34 -15.19 12.03
CA GLY A 566 -2.25 -14.70 12.89
C GLY A 566 -1.90 -13.23 12.69
N LYS A 567 -2.62 -12.55 11.81
CA LYS A 567 -2.51 -11.10 11.56
C LYS A 567 -3.84 -10.40 11.72
#